data_a69de751e37d7e0b7678668b62f77b6c
#
_entry.id   a69de751e37d7e0b7678668b62f77b6c
#
_cell.length_a   1.000
_cell.length_b   1.000
_cell.length_c   1.000
_cell.angle_alpha   90.00
_cell.angle_beta   90.00
_cell.angle_gamma   90.00
#
_symmetry.space_group_name_H-M   'P 1'
#
loop_
_entity.id
_entity.type
_entity.pdbx_description
1 polymer ?
#
loop_
_entity_poly.entity_id
_entity_poly.type
_entity_poly.pdbx_seq_one_letter_code
_entity_poly.pdbx_strand_id
1 'polypeptide(L)'
;MPPELGVMNAANLCPALVPVVEAQERLTRDLDRNPSFPNRVKLGEGKESTRKLLAEFLGVTADEIVLTRNTSEGNNLVSSGVDLKAGDEVLLFSDNHPSNLVAWKNKVRRFGLTVRGLAQ
;
A
#
# COMPACT_ATOMS: atom_id res chain seq x y z
N MET A 1 -13.57 -2.38 -19.57
CA MET A 1 -12.54 -1.80 -20.45
C MET A 1 -12.93 -2.07 -21.87
N PRO A 2 -12.86 -1.10 -22.79
CA PRO A 2 -13.15 -1.32 -24.20
C PRO A 2 -12.25 -2.43 -24.76
N PRO A 3 -12.76 -3.38 -25.57
CA PRO A 3 -12.00 -4.53 -26.02
C PRO A 3 -10.82 -4.17 -26.95
N GLU A 4 -10.87 -2.99 -27.56
CA GLU A 4 -9.82 -2.45 -28.44
C GLU A 4 -8.69 -1.75 -27.66
N LEU A 5 -8.83 -1.54 -26.34
CA LEU A 5 -7.83 -0.86 -25.51
C LEU A 5 -6.96 -1.88 -24.78
N GLY A 6 -5.73 -2.05 -25.24
CA GLY A 6 -4.69 -2.81 -24.54
C GLY A 6 -3.96 -1.94 -23.55
N VAL A 7 -4.13 -2.16 -22.23
CA VAL A 7 -3.35 -1.46 -21.20
C VAL A 7 -2.00 -2.14 -21.03
N MET A 8 -0.93 -1.50 -21.52
CA MET A 8 0.44 -2.02 -21.47
C MET A 8 1.23 -1.57 -20.24
N ASN A 9 0.75 -0.55 -19.53
CA ASN A 9 1.36 -0.07 -18.29
C ASN A 9 0.31 0.14 -17.20
N ALA A 10 0.17 -0.85 -16.34
CA ALA A 10 -0.76 -0.84 -15.20
C ALA A 10 -0.06 -0.53 -13.86
N ALA A 11 1.22 -0.17 -13.87
CA ALA A 11 1.99 0.04 -12.66
C ALA A 11 1.49 1.21 -11.81
N ASN A 12 0.97 2.26 -12.44
CA ASN A 12 0.42 3.42 -11.74
C ASN A 12 -1.07 3.27 -11.45
N LEU A 13 -1.84 2.82 -12.43
CA LEU A 13 -3.29 2.64 -12.31
C LEU A 13 -3.70 1.39 -13.10
N CYS A 14 -4.14 0.37 -12.38
CA CYS A 14 -4.63 -0.87 -12.96
C CYS A 14 -6.17 -0.91 -12.88
N PRO A 15 -6.88 -1.21 -13.98
CA PRO A 15 -8.31 -1.49 -13.91
C PRO A 15 -8.58 -2.67 -12.99
N ALA A 16 -9.57 -2.53 -12.13
CA ALA A 16 -9.98 -3.64 -11.26
C ALA A 16 -10.74 -4.71 -12.08
N LEU A 17 -10.60 -5.96 -11.66
CA LEU A 17 -11.39 -7.05 -12.23
C LEU A 17 -12.87 -6.88 -11.87
N VAL A 18 -13.78 -7.28 -12.75
CA VAL A 18 -15.22 -7.15 -12.54
C VAL A 18 -15.68 -7.75 -11.20
N PRO A 19 -15.28 -8.98 -10.81
CA PRO A 19 -15.67 -9.54 -9.51
C PRO A 19 -15.20 -8.71 -8.31
N VAL A 20 -14.06 -8.01 -8.44
CA VAL A 20 -13.53 -7.13 -7.38
C VAL A 20 -14.40 -5.88 -7.24
N VAL A 21 -14.78 -5.26 -8.36
CA VAL A 21 -15.69 -4.10 -8.36
C VAL A 21 -17.04 -4.47 -7.74
N GLU A 22 -17.64 -5.57 -8.18
CA GLU A 22 -18.92 -6.05 -7.63
C GLU A 22 -18.85 -6.36 -6.14
N ALA A 23 -17.76 -6.96 -5.68
CA ALA A 23 -17.53 -7.22 -4.24
C ALA A 23 -17.42 -5.92 -3.45
N GLN A 24 -16.67 -4.94 -3.95
CA GLN A 24 -16.51 -3.63 -3.33
C GLN A 24 -17.86 -2.89 -3.23
N GLU A 25 -18.63 -2.84 -4.32
CA GLU A 25 -19.95 -2.21 -4.33
C GLU A 25 -20.89 -2.88 -3.32
N ARG A 26 -20.93 -4.21 -3.30
CA ARG A 26 -21.78 -4.96 -2.36
C ARG A 26 -21.42 -4.65 -0.90
N LEU A 27 -20.13 -4.68 -0.55
CA LEU A 27 -19.68 -4.40 0.80
C LEU A 27 -19.92 -2.94 1.22
N THR A 28 -19.73 -2.00 0.30
CA THR A 28 -20.03 -0.58 0.55
C THR A 28 -21.51 -0.37 0.82
N ARG A 29 -22.38 -0.92 -0.03
CA ARG A 29 -23.83 -0.84 0.14
C ARG A 29 -24.33 -1.52 1.42
N ASP A 30 -23.71 -2.65 1.79
CA ASP A 30 -24.04 -3.35 3.04
C ASP A 30 -23.71 -2.48 4.26
N LEU A 31 -22.53 -1.86 4.26
CA LEU A 31 -22.11 -0.96 5.33
C LEU A 31 -22.98 0.30 5.43
N ASP A 32 -23.36 0.91 4.30
CA ASP A 32 -24.20 2.08 4.25
C ASP A 32 -25.63 1.78 4.77
N ARG A 33 -26.15 0.60 4.48
CA ARG A 33 -27.45 0.15 4.96
C ARG A 33 -27.46 -0.21 6.43
N ASN A 34 -26.36 -0.78 6.92
CA ASN A 34 -26.24 -1.24 8.29
C ASN A 34 -24.87 -0.92 8.90
N PRO A 35 -24.65 0.31 9.39
CA PRO A 35 -23.39 0.73 10.01
C PRO A 35 -23.21 0.22 11.44
N SER A 36 -24.01 -0.76 11.87
CA SER A 36 -23.95 -1.31 13.23
C SER A 36 -22.59 -1.92 13.56
N PHE A 37 -22.27 -1.97 14.85
CA PHE A 37 -21.01 -2.57 15.31
C PHE A 37 -20.83 -4.02 14.86
N PRO A 38 -21.84 -4.93 14.97
CA PRO A 38 -21.70 -6.29 14.47
C PRO A 38 -21.39 -6.37 12.97
N ASN A 39 -21.95 -5.48 12.15
CA ASN A 39 -21.65 -5.45 10.71
C ASN A 39 -20.24 -4.98 10.42
N ARG A 40 -19.73 -4.01 11.18
CA ARG A 40 -18.32 -3.57 11.08
C ARG A 40 -17.33 -4.65 11.50
N VAL A 41 -17.68 -5.48 12.48
CA VAL A 41 -16.85 -6.63 12.90
C VAL A 41 -16.64 -7.60 11.74
N LYS A 42 -17.67 -7.92 10.95
CA LYS A 42 -17.54 -8.77 9.76
C LYS A 42 -16.50 -8.23 8.75
N LEU A 43 -16.45 -6.90 8.57
CA LEU A 43 -15.44 -6.30 7.70
C LEU A 43 -14.02 -6.45 8.28
N GLY A 44 -13.89 -6.37 9.60
CA GLY A 44 -12.63 -6.66 10.30
C GLY A 44 -12.17 -8.10 10.08
N GLU A 45 -13.07 -9.06 10.22
CA GLU A 45 -12.82 -10.48 9.96
C GLU A 45 -12.42 -10.73 8.50
N GLY A 46 -13.08 -10.05 7.55
CA GLY A 46 -12.72 -10.10 6.13
C GLY A 46 -11.31 -9.57 5.85
N LYS A 47 -10.90 -8.47 6.50
CA LYS A 47 -9.52 -7.97 6.41
C LYS A 47 -8.52 -8.97 6.96
N GLU A 48 -8.82 -9.57 8.10
CA GLU A 48 -7.94 -10.56 8.72
C GLU A 48 -7.82 -11.83 7.86
N SER A 49 -8.91 -12.29 7.27
CA SER A 49 -8.88 -13.38 6.28
C SER A 49 -7.98 -13.03 5.08
N THR A 50 -8.08 -11.80 4.57
CA THR A 50 -7.23 -11.32 3.47
C THR A 50 -5.75 -11.31 3.87
N ARG A 51 -5.41 -10.85 5.08
CA ARG A 51 -4.03 -10.88 5.60
C ARG A 51 -3.46 -12.29 5.60
N LYS A 52 -4.24 -13.27 6.09
CA LYS A 52 -3.84 -14.68 6.15
C LYS A 52 -3.59 -15.26 4.76
N LEU A 53 -4.49 -15.00 3.80
CA LEU A 53 -4.31 -15.44 2.41
C LEU A 53 -3.08 -14.84 1.76
N LEU A 54 -2.80 -13.56 2.00
CA LEU A 54 -1.58 -12.91 1.50
C LEU A 54 -0.33 -13.47 2.13
N ALA A 55 -0.36 -13.75 3.42
CA ALA A 55 0.75 -14.36 4.13
C ALA A 55 1.08 -15.76 3.58
N GLU A 56 0.07 -16.59 3.38
CA GLU A 56 0.21 -17.90 2.74
C GLU A 56 0.80 -17.78 1.34
N PHE A 57 0.28 -16.88 0.51
CA PHE A 57 0.77 -16.64 -0.86
C PHE A 57 2.23 -16.18 -0.89
N LEU A 58 2.65 -15.36 0.07
CA LEU A 58 4.01 -14.80 0.16
C LEU A 58 4.98 -15.68 0.95
N GLY A 59 4.52 -16.74 1.61
CA GLY A 59 5.34 -17.62 2.43
C GLY A 59 5.82 -16.98 3.73
N VAL A 60 5.02 -16.08 4.31
CA VAL A 60 5.29 -15.37 5.56
C VAL A 60 4.16 -15.58 6.57
N THR A 61 4.27 -15.02 7.76
CA THR A 61 3.19 -15.03 8.77
C THR A 61 2.23 -13.85 8.58
N ALA A 62 0.98 -13.98 9.06
CA ALA A 62 0.01 -12.88 8.97
C ALA A 62 0.47 -11.63 9.76
N ASP A 63 1.31 -11.80 10.78
CA ASP A 63 1.83 -10.68 11.57
C ASP A 63 2.87 -9.85 10.82
N GLU A 64 3.44 -10.38 9.74
CA GLU A 64 4.33 -9.66 8.83
C GLU A 64 3.58 -8.92 7.70
N ILE A 65 2.25 -9.02 7.64
CA ILE A 65 1.41 -8.37 6.62
C ILE A 65 0.66 -7.18 7.21
N VAL A 66 0.84 -6.03 6.61
CA VAL A 66 0.05 -4.82 6.86
C VAL A 66 -0.72 -4.43 5.60
N LEU A 67 -2.04 -4.33 5.70
CA LEU A 67 -2.88 -3.85 4.60
C LEU A 67 -2.89 -2.32 4.60
N THR A 68 -2.47 -1.70 3.51
CA THR A 68 -2.47 -0.25 3.31
C THR A 68 -3.41 0.13 2.17
N ARG A 69 -3.85 1.38 2.14
CA ARG A 69 -4.73 1.88 1.09
C ARG A 69 -4.03 2.06 -0.24
N ASN A 70 -2.74 2.34 -0.21
CA ASN A 70 -1.91 2.54 -1.41
C ASN A 70 -0.42 2.54 -1.04
N THR A 71 0.44 2.51 -2.06
CA THR A 71 1.90 2.54 -1.92
C THR A 71 2.42 3.80 -1.21
N SER A 72 1.78 4.96 -1.38
CA SER A 72 2.20 6.18 -0.69
C SER A 72 2.07 6.06 0.82
N GLU A 73 0.98 5.45 1.30
CA GLU A 73 0.79 5.16 2.72
C GLU A 73 1.86 4.18 3.22
N GLY A 74 2.10 3.09 2.51
CA GLY A 74 3.13 2.11 2.84
C GLY A 74 4.53 2.75 2.94
N ASN A 75 4.91 3.54 1.94
CA ASN A 75 6.19 4.26 1.94
C ASN A 75 6.33 5.23 3.13
N ASN A 76 5.25 5.93 3.50
CA ASN A 76 5.28 6.84 4.64
C ASN A 76 5.34 6.07 5.97
N LEU A 77 4.64 4.95 6.11
CA LEU A 77 4.73 4.09 7.29
C LEU A 77 6.18 3.62 7.50
N VAL A 78 6.80 3.08 6.46
CA VAL A 78 8.19 2.60 6.53
C VAL A 78 9.14 3.77 6.81
N SER A 79 9.10 4.83 6.00
CA SER A 79 10.03 5.96 6.16
C SER A 79 9.88 6.68 7.50
N SER A 80 8.69 6.66 8.11
CA SER A 80 8.45 7.28 9.43
C SER A 80 8.76 6.33 10.58
N GLY A 81 8.56 5.02 10.39
CA GLY A 81 8.72 4.01 11.44
C GLY A 81 10.15 3.53 11.64
N VAL A 82 11.01 3.60 10.62
CA VAL A 82 12.41 3.19 10.76
C VAL A 82 13.17 4.18 11.66
N ASP A 83 13.82 3.68 12.69
CA ASP A 83 14.64 4.48 13.61
C ASP A 83 16.00 4.81 12.99
N LEU A 84 16.07 5.97 12.35
CA LEU A 84 17.29 6.52 11.73
C LEU A 84 17.70 7.81 12.43
N LYS A 85 19.01 8.01 12.55
CA LYS A 85 19.63 9.15 13.25
C LYS A 85 20.31 10.09 12.26
N ALA A 86 20.59 11.30 12.69
CA ALA A 86 21.38 12.26 11.91
C ALA A 86 22.72 11.63 11.49
N GLY A 87 23.05 11.74 10.21
CA GLY A 87 24.23 11.14 9.61
C GLY A 87 24.03 9.75 9.00
N ASP A 88 22.91 9.06 9.30
CA ASP A 88 22.58 7.80 8.63
C ASP A 88 22.27 8.03 7.14
N GLU A 89 22.51 7.01 6.35
CA GLU A 89 22.35 7.08 4.90
C GLU A 89 21.12 6.31 4.41
N VAL A 90 20.40 6.89 3.46
CA VAL A 90 19.30 6.25 2.75
C VAL A 90 19.67 6.12 1.28
N LEU A 91 19.63 4.88 0.78
CA LEU A 91 19.92 4.58 -0.61
C LEU A 91 18.63 4.57 -1.42
N LEU A 92 18.57 5.38 -2.48
CA LEU A 92 17.40 5.50 -3.35
C LEU A 92 17.81 5.38 -4.82
N PHE A 93 16.98 4.74 -5.63
CA PHE A 93 17.12 4.80 -7.07
C PHE A 93 16.62 6.14 -7.62
N SER A 94 17.30 6.68 -8.63
CA SER A 94 16.91 7.94 -9.28
C SER A 94 15.50 7.89 -9.86
N ASP A 95 15.09 6.73 -10.36
CA ASP A 95 13.83 6.49 -11.07
C ASP A 95 12.71 5.99 -10.17
N ASN A 96 12.91 5.99 -8.85
CA ASN A 96 11.85 5.63 -7.92
C ASN A 96 10.62 6.53 -8.13
N HIS A 97 9.46 5.91 -8.04
CA HIS A 97 8.19 6.65 -8.10
C HIS A 97 8.16 7.80 -7.07
N PRO A 98 7.59 8.97 -7.42
CA PRO A 98 7.54 10.14 -6.52
C PRO A 98 7.02 9.86 -5.11
N SER A 99 6.06 8.96 -4.94
CA SER A 99 5.53 8.58 -3.62
C SER A 99 6.61 8.02 -2.68
N ASN A 100 7.61 7.33 -3.21
CA ASN A 100 8.76 6.85 -2.45
C ASN A 100 9.78 7.99 -2.23
N LEU A 101 10.21 8.66 -3.31
CA LEU A 101 11.21 9.73 -3.23
C LEU A 101 10.81 10.86 -2.27
N VAL A 102 9.55 11.30 -2.32
CA VAL A 102 9.06 12.41 -1.48
C VAL A 102 9.03 12.00 0.00
N ALA A 103 8.58 10.78 0.31
CA ALA A 103 8.55 10.27 1.68
C ALA A 103 9.96 10.30 2.30
N TRP A 104 10.96 9.76 1.61
CA TRP A 104 12.34 9.74 2.10
C TRP A 104 13.02 11.11 2.10
N LYS A 105 12.84 11.94 1.05
CA LYS A 105 13.38 13.31 1.01
C LYS A 105 12.86 14.16 2.18
N ASN A 106 11.60 13.99 2.56
CA ASN A 106 11.05 14.69 3.72
C ASN A 106 11.69 14.23 5.03
N LYS A 107 11.88 12.91 5.21
CA LYS A 107 12.56 12.37 6.39
C LYS A 107 14.01 12.85 6.46
N VAL A 108 14.74 12.79 5.36
CA VAL A 108 16.12 13.26 5.25
C VAL A 108 16.25 14.72 5.70
N ARG A 109 15.39 15.60 5.17
CA ARG A 109 15.40 17.03 5.53
C ARG A 109 15.08 17.27 7.00
N ARG A 110 14.20 16.48 7.60
CA ARG A 110 13.74 16.68 8.99
C ARG A 110 14.70 16.13 10.01
N PHE A 111 15.43 15.08 9.71
CA PHE A 111 16.24 14.33 10.66
C PHE A 111 17.76 14.36 10.36
N GLY A 112 18.18 15.11 9.33
CA GLY A 112 19.60 15.24 9.03
C GLY A 112 20.23 13.98 8.44
N LEU A 113 19.47 13.19 7.70
CA LEU A 113 19.98 12.01 7.01
C LEU A 113 20.65 12.40 5.70
N THR A 114 21.42 11.47 5.11
CA THR A 114 22.05 11.63 3.80
C THR A 114 21.37 10.72 2.76
N VAL A 115 21.10 11.25 1.56
CA VAL A 115 20.62 10.44 0.44
C VAL A 115 21.79 10.05 -0.44
N ARG A 116 21.91 8.76 -0.72
CA ARG A 116 22.75 8.20 -1.78
C ARG A 116 21.85 7.82 -2.97
N GLY A 117 22.08 8.45 -4.11
CA GLY A 117 21.39 8.09 -5.35
C GLY A 117 22.11 6.96 -6.08
N LEU A 118 21.35 5.96 -6.53
CA LEU A 118 21.80 4.98 -7.51
C LEU A 118 21.18 5.35 -8.86
N ALA A 119 22.01 5.55 -9.87
CA ALA A 119 21.58 5.55 -11.27
C ALA A 119 21.38 4.09 -11.72
N GLN A 120 20.33 3.85 -12.51
CA GLN A 120 20.17 2.58 -13.24
C GLN A 120 20.98 2.61 -14.51
#